data_513afb1ccb463c9818a1095abe8d419b
#
_entry.id   513afb1ccb463c9818a1095abe8d419b
#
_cell.length_a   1.000
_cell.length_b   1.000
_cell.length_c   1.000
_cell.angle_alpha   90.00
_cell.angle_beta   90.00
_cell.angle_gamma   90.00
#
_symmetry.space_group_name_H-M   'P 1'
#
loop_
_entity.id
_entity.type
_entity.pdbx_description
1 polymer ?
#
loop_
_entity_poly.entity_id
_entity_poly.type
_entity_poly.pdbx_seq_one_letter_code
_entity_poly.pdbx_strand_id
1 'polypeptide(L)'
;MIHNRACRAWQKRFLPLVLFCLFMAGAGCCYWRPMAFLERLSQKTVVTAEYAMMLLLLIGCASPVQLAVIPGLCFSSGLLTAAMFRISGLPDFHAARSCIQWTLAYLPVFLSSALACMRAAWNGCSGRGSSNNEPSPYFWFSFVLTICGLVLLAFVERFFM
;
A
#
# COMPACT_ATOMS: atom_id res chain seq x y z
N MET A 1 27.48 16.23 10.20
CA MET A 1 26.70 16.65 9.00
C MET A 1 26.67 15.61 7.86
N ILE A 2 27.70 14.82 7.64
CA ILE A 2 27.84 13.82 6.54
C ILE A 2 26.85 12.65 6.68
N HIS A 3 26.65 12.14 7.90
CA HIS A 3 25.75 11.02 8.18
C HIS A 3 24.29 11.26 7.76
N ASN A 4 23.85 12.51 7.80
CA ASN A 4 22.49 12.94 7.46
C ASN A 4 22.20 12.99 5.93
N ARG A 5 23.24 13.16 5.10
CA ARG A 5 23.08 13.16 3.63
C ARG A 5 22.99 11.73 3.09
N ALA A 6 23.82 10.83 3.63
CA ALA A 6 23.80 9.41 3.25
C ALA A 6 22.45 8.75 3.61
N CYS A 7 21.91 9.00 4.81
CA CYS A 7 20.63 8.48 5.24
C CYS A 7 19.47 8.96 4.35
N ARG A 8 19.48 10.24 3.93
CA ARG A 8 18.46 10.80 3.00
C ARG A 8 18.58 10.23 1.58
N ALA A 9 19.80 9.99 1.09
CA ALA A 9 20.00 9.39 -0.22
C ALA A 9 19.53 7.93 -0.23
N TRP A 10 19.77 7.21 0.87
CA TRP A 10 19.30 5.84 1.08
C TRP A 10 17.78 5.77 1.08
N GLN A 11 17.09 6.63 1.84
CA GLN A 11 15.62 6.70 1.86
C GLN A 11 14.99 6.95 0.49
N LYS A 12 15.59 7.83 -0.32
CA LYS A 12 15.03 8.17 -1.63
C LYS A 12 15.12 7.02 -2.64
N ARG A 13 16.21 6.24 -2.59
CA ARG A 13 16.50 5.21 -3.60
C ARG A 13 16.06 3.81 -3.18
N PHE A 14 16.27 3.43 -1.93
CA PHE A 14 16.09 2.05 -1.49
C PHE A 14 14.72 1.79 -0.86
N LEU A 15 14.10 2.80 -0.23
CA LEU A 15 12.81 2.61 0.42
C LEU A 15 11.71 2.14 -0.57
N PRO A 16 11.53 2.75 -1.75
CA PRO A 16 10.55 2.26 -2.72
C PRO A 16 10.85 0.82 -3.17
N LEU A 17 12.13 0.51 -3.36
CA LEU A 17 12.56 -0.83 -3.76
C LEU A 17 12.22 -1.88 -2.68
N VAL A 18 12.49 -1.57 -1.42
CA VAL A 18 12.19 -2.46 -0.29
C VAL A 18 10.68 -2.71 -0.19
N LEU A 19 9.85 -1.66 -0.28
CA LEU A 19 8.39 -1.81 -0.25
C LEU A 19 7.87 -2.64 -1.42
N PHE A 20 8.43 -2.44 -2.60
CA PHE A 20 8.09 -3.24 -3.78
C PHE A 20 8.54 -4.69 -3.63
N CYS A 21 9.74 -4.95 -3.11
CA CYS A 21 10.21 -6.32 -2.82
C CYS A 21 9.31 -7.03 -1.81
N LEU A 22 8.85 -6.33 -0.77
CA LEU A 22 7.91 -6.89 0.21
C LEU A 22 6.55 -7.22 -0.44
N PHE A 23 6.06 -6.37 -1.31
CA PHE A 23 4.86 -6.65 -2.09
C PHE A 23 5.04 -7.90 -2.96
N MET A 24 6.12 -7.99 -3.71
CA MET A 24 6.43 -9.17 -4.54
C MET A 24 6.62 -10.45 -3.72
N ALA A 25 7.23 -10.36 -2.54
CA ALA A 25 7.35 -11.50 -1.61
C ALA A 25 5.98 -11.98 -1.14
N GLY A 26 5.06 -11.05 -0.80
CA GLY A 26 3.68 -11.38 -0.45
C GLY A 26 2.95 -12.08 -1.60
N ALA A 27 3.07 -11.55 -2.80
CA ALA A 27 2.50 -12.17 -4.01
C ALA A 27 3.07 -13.58 -4.25
N GLY A 28 4.38 -13.75 -4.13
CA GLY A 28 5.05 -15.06 -4.23
C GLY A 28 4.52 -16.06 -3.19
N CYS A 29 4.40 -15.64 -1.94
CA CYS A 29 3.86 -16.49 -0.87
C CYS A 29 2.43 -17.00 -1.16
N CYS A 30 1.61 -16.22 -1.86
CA CYS A 30 0.27 -16.67 -2.25
C CYS A 30 0.30 -17.90 -3.16
N TYR A 31 1.28 -18.02 -4.05
CA TYR A 31 1.40 -19.17 -4.96
C TYR A 31 1.77 -20.47 -4.26
N TRP A 32 2.40 -20.40 -3.10
CA TRP A 32 2.79 -21.56 -2.27
C TRP A 32 1.67 -22.01 -1.30
N ARG A 33 0.60 -21.23 -1.18
CA ARG A 33 -0.53 -21.58 -0.30
C ARG A 33 -1.49 -22.55 -0.97
N PRO A 34 -2.05 -23.52 -0.21
CA PRO A 34 -3.04 -24.46 -0.74
C PRO A 34 -4.29 -23.71 -1.22
N MET A 35 -4.89 -24.21 -2.31
CA MET A 35 -6.10 -23.62 -2.93
C MET A 35 -7.27 -23.55 -1.94
N ALA A 36 -7.41 -24.51 -1.02
CA ALA A 36 -8.51 -24.55 -0.05
C ALA A 36 -8.66 -23.28 0.82
N PHE A 37 -7.56 -22.53 1.01
CA PHE A 37 -7.63 -21.22 1.71
C PHE A 37 -8.24 -20.14 0.82
N LEU A 38 -7.98 -20.20 -0.48
CA LEU A 38 -8.40 -19.18 -1.46
C LEU A 38 -9.85 -19.33 -1.87
N GLU A 39 -10.41 -20.54 -1.81
CA GLU A 39 -11.82 -20.83 -2.14
C GLU A 39 -12.81 -20.10 -1.22
N ARG A 40 -12.36 -19.71 -0.02
CA ARG A 40 -13.18 -18.93 0.93
C ARG A 40 -13.11 -17.41 0.70
N LEU A 41 -12.20 -16.95 -0.14
CA LEU A 41 -12.03 -15.53 -0.45
C LEU A 41 -12.83 -15.20 -1.72
N SER A 42 -13.77 -14.27 -1.60
CA SER A 42 -14.44 -13.68 -2.76
C SER A 42 -13.66 -12.45 -3.25
N GLN A 43 -13.81 -12.10 -4.52
CA GLN A 43 -13.24 -10.87 -5.08
C GLN A 43 -13.63 -9.63 -4.27
N LYS A 44 -14.90 -9.55 -3.84
CA LYS A 44 -15.38 -8.44 -2.98
C LYS A 44 -14.64 -8.38 -1.65
N THR A 45 -14.34 -9.55 -1.05
CA THR A 45 -13.59 -9.61 0.23
C THR A 45 -12.17 -9.06 0.05
N VAL A 46 -11.51 -9.37 -1.07
CA VAL A 46 -10.15 -8.86 -1.36
C VAL A 46 -10.18 -7.34 -1.53
N VAL A 47 -11.09 -6.82 -2.34
CA VAL A 47 -11.24 -5.37 -2.55
C VAL A 47 -11.54 -4.65 -1.24
N THR A 48 -12.45 -5.19 -0.41
CA THR A 48 -12.75 -4.62 0.91
C THR A 48 -11.52 -4.60 1.82
N ALA A 49 -10.71 -5.67 1.80
CA ALA A 49 -9.46 -5.72 2.59
C ALA A 49 -8.42 -4.71 2.08
N GLU A 50 -8.32 -4.48 0.77
CA GLU A 50 -7.44 -3.47 0.18
C GLU A 50 -7.87 -2.04 0.57
N TYR A 51 -9.18 -1.75 0.59
CA TYR A 51 -9.70 -0.49 1.15
C TYR A 51 -9.36 -0.33 2.64
N ALA A 52 -9.52 -1.39 3.43
CA ALA A 52 -9.18 -1.36 4.85
C ALA A 52 -7.69 -1.05 5.06
N MET A 53 -6.79 -1.57 4.21
CA MET A 53 -5.36 -1.23 4.27
C MET A 53 -5.11 0.25 3.95
N MET A 54 -5.79 0.82 2.96
CA MET A 54 -5.69 2.25 2.66
C MET A 54 -6.20 3.11 3.81
N LEU A 55 -7.30 2.72 4.48
CA LEU A 55 -7.80 3.39 5.67
C LEU A 55 -6.81 3.29 6.85
N LEU A 56 -6.15 2.16 7.04
CA LEU A 56 -5.10 2.02 8.05
C LEU A 56 -3.90 2.94 7.79
N LEU A 57 -3.53 3.13 6.52
CA LEU A 57 -2.51 4.12 6.15
C LEU A 57 -2.97 5.55 6.49
N LEU A 58 -4.24 5.86 6.26
CA LEU A 58 -4.81 7.18 6.54
C LEU A 58 -4.87 7.47 8.04
N ILE A 59 -5.40 6.54 8.83
CA ILE A 59 -5.57 6.69 10.29
C ILE A 59 -4.21 6.80 10.99
N GLY A 60 -3.25 6.00 10.56
CA GLY A 60 -1.91 5.99 11.14
C GLY A 60 -0.96 7.05 10.58
N CYS A 61 -1.42 7.95 9.71
CA CYS A 61 -0.57 8.92 9.02
C CYS A 61 0.34 9.68 9.99
N ALA A 62 1.66 9.63 9.72
CA ALA A 62 2.73 10.23 10.52
C ALA A 62 2.96 9.61 11.92
N SER A 63 2.24 8.58 12.32
CA SER A 63 2.54 7.85 13.56
C SER A 63 3.85 7.04 13.42
N PRO A 64 4.74 7.01 14.43
CA PRO A 64 5.94 6.19 14.41
C PRO A 64 5.64 4.68 14.27
N VAL A 65 4.46 4.24 14.70
CA VAL A 65 3.98 2.86 14.55
C VAL A 65 3.90 2.44 13.08
N GLN A 66 3.67 3.38 12.17
CA GLN A 66 3.62 3.13 10.74
C GLN A 66 4.93 2.57 10.16
N LEU A 67 6.07 2.88 10.77
CA LEU A 67 7.36 2.31 10.33
C LEU A 67 7.38 0.78 10.45
N ALA A 68 6.67 0.23 11.43
CA ALA A 68 6.53 -1.22 11.60
C ALA A 68 5.34 -1.81 10.81
N VAL A 69 4.24 -1.06 10.71
CA VAL A 69 2.99 -1.53 10.11
C VAL A 69 3.05 -1.53 8.58
N ILE A 70 3.61 -0.49 7.96
CA ILE A 70 3.65 -0.35 6.48
C ILE A 70 4.33 -1.53 5.78
N PRO A 71 5.47 -2.07 6.23
CA PRO A 71 6.06 -3.27 5.64
C PRO A 71 5.11 -4.47 5.63
N GLY A 72 4.39 -4.68 6.75
CA GLY A 72 3.37 -5.73 6.85
C GLY A 72 2.19 -5.50 5.91
N LEU A 73 1.73 -4.26 5.77
CA LEU A 73 0.66 -3.90 4.81
C LEU A 73 1.10 -4.14 3.36
N CYS A 74 2.34 -3.79 3.00
CA CYS A 74 2.87 -4.04 1.66
C CYS A 74 2.92 -5.54 1.34
N PHE A 75 3.38 -6.36 2.28
CA PHE A 75 3.39 -7.81 2.13
C PHE A 75 1.97 -8.37 1.99
N SER A 76 1.05 -7.97 2.85
CA SER A 76 -0.36 -8.40 2.83
C SER A 76 -1.07 -7.97 1.56
N SER A 77 -0.82 -6.75 1.07
CA SER A 77 -1.37 -6.25 -0.19
C SER A 77 -0.90 -7.09 -1.37
N GLY A 78 0.39 -7.45 -1.43
CA GLY A 78 0.91 -8.36 -2.46
C GLY A 78 0.24 -9.73 -2.43
N LEU A 79 0.04 -10.30 -1.24
CA LEU A 79 -0.65 -11.57 -1.06
C LEU A 79 -2.11 -11.51 -1.53
N LEU A 80 -2.84 -10.45 -1.18
CA LEU A 80 -4.24 -10.26 -1.58
C LEU A 80 -4.38 -10.04 -3.09
N THR A 81 -3.53 -9.21 -3.69
CA THR A 81 -3.51 -8.99 -5.14
C THR A 81 -3.28 -10.31 -5.89
N ALA A 82 -2.31 -11.11 -5.48
CA ALA A 82 -2.06 -12.42 -6.07
C ALA A 82 -3.22 -13.41 -5.84
N ALA A 83 -3.85 -13.38 -4.66
CA ALA A 83 -5.04 -14.18 -4.37
C ALA A 83 -6.19 -13.82 -5.32
N MET A 84 -6.41 -12.52 -5.58
CA MET A 84 -7.42 -12.05 -6.51
C MET A 84 -7.22 -12.64 -7.92
N PHE A 85 -5.98 -12.66 -8.45
CA PHE A 85 -5.68 -13.28 -9.74
C PHE A 85 -5.92 -14.79 -9.73
N ARG A 86 -5.62 -15.49 -8.64
CA ARG A 86 -5.87 -16.93 -8.53
C ARG A 86 -7.35 -17.28 -8.43
N ILE A 87 -8.16 -16.46 -7.74
CA ILE A 87 -9.61 -16.65 -7.57
C ILE A 87 -10.34 -16.36 -8.87
N SER A 88 -9.93 -15.32 -9.61
CA SER A 88 -10.57 -14.93 -10.88
C SER A 88 -10.44 -16.00 -11.95
N GLY A 89 -9.58 -16.99 -11.75
CA GLY A 89 -9.41 -18.17 -12.59
C GLY A 89 -9.24 -17.82 -14.08
N LEU A 90 -8.35 -18.48 -14.74
CA LEU A 90 -8.04 -18.27 -16.16
C LEU A 90 -9.17 -18.53 -17.20
N PRO A 91 -10.36 -19.11 -16.88
CA PRO A 91 -11.35 -19.32 -17.92
C PRO A 91 -12.20 -18.11 -18.25
N ASP A 92 -12.29 -17.09 -17.38
CA ASP A 92 -13.17 -15.94 -17.63
C ASP A 92 -12.36 -14.69 -17.96
N PHE A 93 -12.27 -14.37 -19.26
CA PHE A 93 -11.54 -13.20 -19.75
C PHE A 93 -12.04 -11.88 -19.15
N HIS A 94 -13.34 -11.76 -18.86
CA HIS A 94 -13.90 -10.56 -18.24
C HIS A 94 -13.45 -10.39 -16.80
N ALA A 95 -13.45 -11.46 -16.01
CA ALA A 95 -12.96 -11.43 -14.64
C ALA A 95 -11.47 -11.12 -14.56
N ALA A 96 -10.66 -11.73 -15.43
CA ALA A 96 -9.23 -11.45 -15.52
C ALA A 96 -8.95 -9.99 -15.89
N ARG A 97 -9.71 -9.42 -16.84
CA ARG A 97 -9.61 -8.02 -17.24
C ARG A 97 -9.90 -7.08 -16.08
N SER A 98 -10.99 -7.30 -15.34
CA SER A 98 -11.36 -6.49 -14.17
C SER A 98 -10.27 -6.52 -13.10
N CYS A 99 -9.69 -7.70 -12.83
CA CYS A 99 -8.58 -7.84 -11.89
C CYS A 99 -7.33 -7.08 -12.32
N ILE A 100 -6.98 -7.12 -13.60
CA ILE A 100 -5.83 -6.38 -14.15
C ILE A 100 -6.08 -4.87 -14.00
N GLN A 101 -7.26 -4.38 -14.38
CA GLN A 101 -7.61 -2.97 -14.29
C GLN A 101 -7.59 -2.47 -12.85
N TRP A 102 -8.16 -3.25 -11.92
CA TRP A 102 -8.11 -2.94 -10.49
C TRP A 102 -6.66 -2.87 -9.98
N THR A 103 -5.85 -3.89 -10.28
CA THR A 103 -4.45 -3.93 -9.82
C THR A 103 -3.63 -2.77 -10.37
N LEU A 104 -3.82 -2.41 -11.64
CA LEU A 104 -3.14 -1.28 -12.26
C LEU A 104 -3.53 0.07 -11.63
N ALA A 105 -4.75 0.20 -11.13
CA ALA A 105 -5.19 1.38 -10.40
C ALA A 105 -4.72 1.36 -8.93
N TYR A 106 -4.91 0.25 -8.25
CA TYR A 106 -4.64 0.10 -6.83
C TYR A 106 -3.14 0.18 -6.49
N LEU A 107 -2.31 -0.57 -7.20
CA LEU A 107 -0.90 -0.74 -6.86
C LEU A 107 -0.11 0.59 -6.80
N PRO A 108 -0.16 1.48 -7.81
CA PRO A 108 0.56 2.74 -7.74
C PRO A 108 0.02 3.67 -6.65
N VAL A 109 -1.30 3.67 -6.41
CA VAL A 109 -1.93 4.46 -5.37
C VAL A 109 -1.49 3.97 -3.99
N PHE A 110 -1.56 2.67 -3.74
CA PHE A 110 -1.16 2.08 -2.46
C PHE A 110 0.33 2.30 -2.18
N LEU A 111 1.22 1.99 -3.13
CA LEU A 111 2.67 2.14 -2.93
C LEU A 111 3.08 3.61 -2.74
N SER A 112 2.47 4.54 -3.47
CA SER A 112 2.75 5.97 -3.29
C SER A 112 2.28 6.49 -1.94
N SER A 113 1.10 6.08 -1.47
CA SER A 113 0.55 6.41 -0.16
C SER A 113 1.39 5.81 0.97
N ALA A 114 1.75 4.53 0.87
CA ALA A 114 2.62 3.85 1.83
C ALA A 114 3.99 4.53 1.94
N LEU A 115 4.60 4.89 0.80
CA LEU A 115 5.87 5.61 0.76
C LEU A 115 5.76 7.01 1.38
N ALA A 116 4.70 7.75 1.11
CA ALA A 116 4.45 9.07 1.67
C ALA A 116 4.27 8.99 3.20
N CYS A 117 3.43 8.06 3.69
CA CYS A 117 3.20 7.83 5.11
C CYS A 117 4.49 7.40 5.83
N MET A 118 5.30 6.52 5.23
CA MET A 118 6.56 6.09 5.83
C MET A 118 7.58 7.22 5.92
N ARG A 119 7.64 8.11 4.92
CA ARG A 119 8.47 9.32 4.96
C ARG A 119 7.99 10.30 6.02
N ALA A 120 6.68 10.49 6.17
CA ALA A 120 6.09 11.34 7.18
C ALA A 120 6.41 10.82 8.60
N ALA A 121 6.22 9.53 8.84
CA ALA A 121 6.55 8.88 10.11
C ALA A 121 8.03 8.97 10.46
N TRP A 122 8.92 8.74 9.48
CA TRP A 122 10.37 8.85 9.69
C TRP A 122 10.81 10.28 10.05
N ASN A 123 10.25 11.28 9.36
CA ASN A 123 10.57 12.68 9.66
C ASN A 123 10.05 13.09 11.03
N GLY A 124 8.91 12.56 11.46
CA GLY A 124 8.38 12.74 12.81
C GLY A 124 9.31 12.16 13.88
N CYS A 125 9.80 10.94 13.68
CA CYS A 125 10.72 10.28 14.62
C CYS A 125 12.10 10.96 14.72
N SER A 126 12.56 11.61 13.66
CA SER A 126 13.90 12.24 13.62
C SER A 126 13.96 13.59 14.35
N GLY A 127 12.95 13.98 15.11
CA GLY A 127 12.94 15.19 15.94
C GLY A 127 13.00 16.51 15.18
N ARG A 128 12.79 16.48 13.88
CA ARG A 128 12.79 17.67 13.01
C ARG A 128 11.41 18.32 12.87
N GLY A 129 10.43 17.84 13.65
CA GLY A 129 9.19 18.55 13.84
C GLY A 129 9.49 19.89 14.52
N SER A 130 9.08 21.00 13.91
CA SER A 130 9.08 22.33 14.46
C SER A 130 8.69 22.31 15.92
N SER A 131 9.34 23.13 16.74
CA SER A 131 8.99 23.35 18.16
C SER A 131 7.57 23.91 18.36
N ASN A 132 6.91 24.27 17.31
CA ASN A 132 5.50 24.61 17.22
C ASN A 132 4.73 23.33 16.84
N ASN A 133 3.68 23.00 17.59
CA ASN A 133 2.79 21.85 17.44
C ASN A 133 2.11 21.74 16.04
N GLU A 134 2.68 22.29 15.00
CA GLU A 134 2.15 22.22 13.65
C GLU A 134 2.52 20.88 12.98
N PRO A 135 1.55 20.18 12.41
CA PRO A 135 1.78 18.96 11.68
C PRO A 135 2.72 19.24 10.49
N SER A 136 3.72 18.37 10.29
CA SER A 136 4.70 18.54 9.23
C SER A 136 4.03 18.61 7.86
N PRO A 137 4.58 19.35 6.87
CA PRO A 137 4.02 19.41 5.51
C PRO A 137 3.91 18.03 4.86
N TYR A 138 4.75 17.08 5.26
CA TYR A 138 4.69 15.69 4.80
C TYR A 138 3.46 14.95 5.33
N PHE A 139 2.94 15.30 6.51
CA PHE A 139 1.69 14.77 7.03
C PHE A 139 0.52 15.15 6.12
N TRP A 140 0.35 16.43 5.83
CA TRP A 140 -0.72 16.91 4.97
C TRP A 140 -0.63 16.33 3.56
N PHE A 141 0.58 16.24 3.01
CA PHE A 141 0.79 15.65 1.70
C PHE A 141 0.39 14.17 1.66
N SER A 142 0.81 13.36 2.63
CA SER A 142 0.47 11.93 2.69
C SER A 142 -1.03 11.73 2.94
N PHE A 143 -1.65 12.57 3.77
CA PHE A 143 -3.08 12.53 4.07
C PHE A 143 -3.92 12.83 2.82
N VAL A 144 -3.65 13.93 2.12
CA VAL A 144 -4.35 14.30 0.89
C VAL A 144 -4.14 13.24 -0.19
N LEU A 145 -2.91 12.75 -0.38
CA LEU A 145 -2.60 11.72 -1.37
C LEU A 145 -3.41 10.44 -1.11
N THR A 146 -3.52 10.01 0.15
CA THR A 146 -4.27 8.79 0.51
C THR A 146 -5.77 8.99 0.31
N ILE A 147 -6.33 10.16 0.64
CA ILE A 147 -7.74 10.48 0.37
C ILE A 147 -8.02 10.51 -1.14
N CYS A 148 -7.20 11.20 -1.91
CA CYS A 148 -7.35 11.22 -3.37
C CYS A 148 -7.26 9.80 -3.96
N GLY A 149 -6.38 8.97 -3.41
CA GLY A 149 -6.25 7.57 -3.77
C GLY A 149 -7.51 6.77 -3.49
N LEU A 150 -8.11 6.92 -2.31
CA LEU A 150 -9.37 6.26 -1.95
C LEU A 150 -10.52 6.67 -2.87
N VAL A 151 -10.62 7.95 -3.18
CA VAL A 151 -11.64 8.47 -4.11
C VAL A 151 -11.44 7.91 -5.52
N LEU A 152 -10.20 7.86 -6.00
CA LEU A 152 -9.86 7.26 -7.30
C LEU A 152 -10.25 5.79 -7.35
N LEU A 153 -9.93 5.01 -6.29
CA LEU A 153 -10.27 3.60 -6.22
C LEU A 153 -11.77 3.36 -6.19
N ALA A 154 -12.53 4.17 -5.43
CA ALA A 154 -13.98 4.09 -5.42
C ALA A 154 -14.59 4.39 -6.81
N PHE A 155 -13.99 5.32 -7.55
CA PHE A 155 -14.39 5.60 -8.92
C PHE A 155 -14.09 4.40 -9.84
N VAL A 156 -12.90 3.83 -9.76
CA VAL A 156 -12.50 2.66 -10.57
C VAL A 156 -13.41 1.46 -10.26
N GLU A 157 -13.70 1.19 -8.98
CA GLU A 157 -14.62 0.11 -8.59
C GLU A 157 -15.99 0.27 -9.25
N ARG A 158 -16.54 1.48 -9.22
CA ARG A 158 -17.88 1.75 -9.78
C ARG A 158 -17.95 1.58 -11.30
N PHE A 159 -16.86 1.81 -12.03
CA PHE A 159 -16.86 1.77 -13.49
C PHE A 159 -16.34 0.46 -14.08
N PHE A 160 -15.57 -0.33 -13.33
CA PHE A 160 -14.88 -1.51 -13.85
C PHE A 160 -15.23 -2.82 -13.15
N MET A 161 -15.91 -2.77 -11.99
CA MET A 161 -16.44 -3.92 -11.26
C MET A 161 -17.96 -3.91 -11.19
#